data_8b7fd82007783b22be616ae73222a7ad
#
_entry.id   8b7fd82007783b22be616ae73222a7ad
#
_cell.length_a   1.000
_cell.length_b   1.000
_cell.length_c   1.000
_cell.angle_alpha   90.00
_cell.angle_beta   90.00
_cell.angle_gamma   90.00
#
_symmetry.space_group_name_H-M   'P 1'
#
loop_
_entity.id
_entity.type
_entity.pdbx_description
1 polymer ?
#
loop_
_entity_poly.entity_id
_entity_poly.type
_entity_poly.pdbx_seq_one_letter_code
_entity_poly.pdbx_strand_id
1 'polypeptide(L)'
;MSPNWAPAVAVERQESTEAGFTLIEVMVSLMIFGMIAATGVAILSFSVKAQSSTAAKLDDISALTRTMSILSADLAQASNRTSRDEAGTSIPAFVGESGSGVTPMLRLVRAGWSNIDGAARSSMQKVAYRVDGGTLQRIAYPMVDGAQPLPPAALLTKVRQVGLRYRIAGAWSDRWDGASGRPLPDAIELTVQRDDGTQFRQMFLIGTSYVPAPSDGTGTATTPPAATPPGQETPGART
;
A
#
# COMPACT_ATOMS: atom_id res chain seq x y z
N MET A 1 91.46 56.92 30.16
CA MET A 1 91.20 56.28 28.89
C MET A 1 91.23 54.80 29.15
N SER A 2 90.07 54.15 29.33
CA SER A 2 89.91 52.73 29.57
C SER A 2 89.31 52.07 28.37
N PRO A 3 89.82 50.98 27.80
CA PRO A 3 89.20 50.25 26.71
C PRO A 3 88.16 49.34 27.27
N ASN A 4 86.95 49.45 26.65
CA ASN A 4 85.79 48.63 26.89
C ASN A 4 85.98 47.23 26.22
N TRP A 5 86.07 46.19 27.01
CA TRP A 5 86.11 44.83 26.50
C TRP A 5 84.76 44.18 26.70
N ALA A 6 84.04 43.87 25.62
CA ALA A 6 82.80 43.12 25.64
C ALA A 6 83.07 41.66 25.31
N PRO A 7 82.52 40.66 26.10
CA PRO A 7 82.72 39.27 25.80
C PRO A 7 81.84 38.83 24.59
N ALA A 8 82.47 38.13 23.67
CA ALA A 8 81.81 37.52 22.53
C ALA A 8 80.85 36.37 23.04
N VAL A 9 79.59 36.53 22.76
CA VAL A 9 78.61 35.48 22.99
C VAL A 9 78.83 34.38 21.93
N ALA A 10 79.31 33.24 22.37
CA ALA A 10 79.38 32.02 21.53
C ALA A 10 77.94 31.51 21.22
N VAL A 11 77.57 31.63 19.98
CA VAL A 11 76.33 30.96 19.48
C VAL A 11 76.67 29.51 19.29
N GLU A 12 76.19 28.72 20.24
CA GLU A 12 76.20 27.23 20.17
C GLU A 12 75.27 26.77 19.05
N ARG A 13 75.84 26.36 17.91
CA ARG A 13 75.07 25.67 16.86
C ARG A 13 74.64 24.34 17.39
N GLN A 14 73.37 24.18 17.70
CA GLN A 14 72.76 22.85 17.83
C GLN A 14 72.83 22.19 16.43
N GLU A 15 73.74 21.27 16.26
CA GLU A 15 73.70 20.30 15.16
C GLU A 15 72.52 19.38 15.38
N SER A 16 71.44 19.65 14.62
CA SER A 16 70.33 18.70 14.49
C SER A 16 70.88 17.45 13.80
N THR A 17 71.08 16.40 14.51
CA THR A 17 71.32 15.05 13.98
C THR A 17 70.09 14.63 13.18
N GLU A 18 70.13 14.82 11.84
CA GLU A 18 69.18 14.18 10.93
C GLU A 18 69.42 12.67 10.99
N ALA A 19 68.68 12.01 11.85
CA ALA A 19 68.62 10.54 11.89
C ALA A 19 67.79 10.08 10.68
N GLY A 20 68.44 9.59 9.62
CA GLY A 20 67.77 8.98 8.48
C GLY A 20 67.00 7.73 8.89
N PHE A 21 65.82 7.51 8.30
CA PHE A 21 64.99 6.30 8.52
C PHE A 21 65.76 5.03 8.15
N THR A 22 65.64 4.05 9.01
CA THR A 22 66.17 2.70 8.70
C THR A 22 65.30 1.98 7.70
N LEU A 23 65.87 1.16 6.85
CA LEU A 23 65.13 0.37 5.85
C LEU A 23 64.06 -0.51 6.53
N ILE A 24 64.32 -1.07 7.71
CA ILE A 24 63.39 -1.91 8.44
C ILE A 24 62.20 -1.11 8.98
N GLU A 25 62.39 0.12 9.40
CA GLU A 25 61.31 1.01 9.89
C GLU A 25 60.34 1.36 8.79
N VAL A 26 60.86 1.62 7.56
CA VAL A 26 60.01 1.83 6.36
C VAL A 26 59.24 0.55 6.00
N MET A 27 59.85 -0.61 6.07
CA MET A 27 59.17 -1.89 5.76
C MET A 27 58.07 -2.17 6.79
N VAL A 28 58.32 -1.98 8.09
CA VAL A 28 57.33 -2.19 9.14
C VAL A 28 56.19 -1.20 9.01
N SER A 29 56.49 0.05 8.76
CA SER A 29 55.48 1.11 8.57
C SER A 29 54.57 0.82 7.37
N LEU A 30 55.15 0.40 6.22
CA LEU A 30 54.38 -0.03 5.04
C LEU A 30 53.53 -1.27 5.31
N MET A 31 54.03 -2.24 6.08
CA MET A 31 53.26 -3.41 6.49
C MET A 31 52.05 -3.03 7.35
N ILE A 32 52.26 -2.19 8.36
CA ILE A 32 51.17 -1.70 9.21
C ILE A 32 50.16 -0.87 8.41
N PHE A 33 50.65 0.02 7.56
CA PHE A 33 49.79 0.81 6.67
C PHE A 33 48.98 -0.11 5.74
N GLY A 34 49.60 -1.12 5.15
CA GLY A 34 48.92 -2.09 4.31
C GLY A 34 47.80 -2.86 5.04
N MET A 35 48.05 -3.27 6.29
CA MET A 35 47.03 -3.92 7.11
C MET A 35 45.86 -3.00 7.43
N ILE A 36 46.12 -1.73 7.79
CA ILE A 36 45.07 -0.74 8.08
C ILE A 36 44.25 -0.44 6.82
N ALA A 37 44.93 -0.26 5.68
CA ALA A 37 44.28 -0.01 4.41
C ALA A 37 43.39 -1.18 3.98
N ALA A 38 43.89 -2.43 4.09
CA ALA A 38 43.13 -3.65 3.77
C ALA A 38 41.89 -3.79 4.66
N THR A 39 42.04 -3.52 5.97
CA THR A 39 40.91 -3.54 6.92
C THR A 39 39.88 -2.47 6.56
N GLY A 40 40.31 -1.27 6.22
CA GLY A 40 39.42 -0.19 5.80
C GLY A 40 38.58 -0.54 4.57
N VAL A 41 39.23 -1.13 3.54
CA VAL A 41 38.54 -1.60 2.34
C VAL A 41 37.56 -2.74 2.65
N ALA A 42 37.93 -3.67 3.54
CA ALA A 42 37.05 -4.77 3.94
C ALA A 42 35.81 -4.26 4.66
N ILE A 43 35.93 -3.32 5.60
CA ILE A 43 34.82 -2.70 6.32
C ILE A 43 33.90 -1.95 5.34
N LEU A 44 34.46 -1.17 4.41
CA LEU A 44 33.69 -0.43 3.43
C LEU A 44 32.90 -1.39 2.53
N SER A 45 33.52 -2.46 2.04
CA SER A 45 32.88 -3.47 1.23
C SER A 45 31.74 -4.19 1.95
N PHE A 46 31.92 -4.50 3.22
CA PHE A 46 30.88 -5.07 4.09
C PHE A 46 29.71 -4.09 4.27
N SER A 47 29.99 -2.82 4.57
CA SER A 47 29.00 -1.76 4.71
C SER A 47 28.13 -1.61 3.45
N VAL A 48 28.72 -1.57 2.27
CA VAL A 48 28.00 -1.45 1.01
C VAL A 48 27.09 -2.66 0.77
N LYS A 49 27.58 -3.87 1.05
CA LYS A 49 26.75 -5.09 0.94
C LYS A 49 25.60 -5.11 1.94
N ALA A 50 25.83 -4.71 3.18
CA ALA A 50 24.79 -4.60 4.20
C ALA A 50 23.72 -3.58 3.82
N GLN A 51 24.12 -2.44 3.27
CA GLN A 51 23.21 -1.40 2.81
C GLN A 51 22.33 -1.88 1.65
N SER A 52 22.90 -2.56 0.66
CA SER A 52 22.13 -3.08 -0.49
C SER A 52 21.12 -4.14 -0.08
N SER A 53 21.48 -5.03 0.84
CA SER A 53 20.55 -6.06 1.35
C SER A 53 19.42 -5.45 2.16
N THR A 54 19.71 -4.40 2.94
CA THR A 54 18.71 -3.67 3.72
C THR A 54 17.74 -2.92 2.79
N ALA A 55 18.25 -2.25 1.76
CA ALA A 55 17.44 -1.55 0.77
C ALA A 55 16.46 -2.52 0.08
N ALA A 56 16.94 -3.66 -0.41
CA ALA A 56 16.11 -4.68 -1.03
C ALA A 56 14.98 -5.18 -0.11
N LYS A 57 15.27 -5.32 1.18
CA LYS A 57 14.28 -5.75 2.18
C LYS A 57 13.24 -4.67 2.46
N LEU A 58 13.65 -3.40 2.50
CA LEU A 58 12.75 -2.26 2.65
C LEU A 58 11.83 -2.10 1.43
N ASP A 59 12.35 -2.28 0.22
CA ASP A 59 11.56 -2.24 -1.01
C ASP A 59 10.49 -3.33 -1.01
N ASP A 60 10.83 -4.52 -0.55
CA ASP A 60 9.92 -5.66 -0.46
C ASP A 60 8.79 -5.40 0.57
N ILE A 61 9.13 -4.89 1.76
CA ILE A 61 8.14 -4.50 2.78
C ILE A 61 7.24 -3.37 2.25
N SER A 62 7.81 -2.40 1.55
CA SER A 62 7.07 -1.28 0.96
C SER A 62 6.09 -1.75 -0.11
N ALA A 63 6.49 -2.72 -0.95
CA ALA A 63 5.61 -3.34 -1.94
C ALA A 63 4.45 -4.08 -1.27
N LEU A 64 4.73 -4.85 -0.21
CA LEU A 64 3.69 -5.54 0.57
C LEU A 64 2.70 -4.53 1.19
N THR A 65 3.21 -3.51 1.88
CA THR A 65 2.38 -2.48 2.53
C THR A 65 1.50 -1.76 1.52
N ARG A 66 2.06 -1.36 0.38
CA ARG A 66 1.30 -0.73 -0.71
C ARG A 66 0.23 -1.66 -1.27
N THR A 67 0.54 -2.94 -1.45
CA THR A 67 -0.43 -3.95 -1.92
C THR A 67 -1.60 -4.08 -0.96
N MET A 68 -1.32 -4.18 0.36
CA MET A 68 -2.37 -4.26 1.38
C MET A 68 -3.21 -2.98 1.44
N SER A 69 -2.61 -1.81 1.27
CA SER A 69 -3.32 -0.53 1.24
C SER A 69 -4.26 -0.42 0.03
N ILE A 70 -3.79 -0.81 -1.16
CA ILE A 70 -4.60 -0.81 -2.39
C ILE A 70 -5.78 -1.77 -2.25
N LEU A 71 -5.52 -2.99 -1.78
CA LEU A 71 -6.57 -3.98 -1.60
C LEU A 71 -7.58 -3.55 -0.53
N SER A 72 -7.12 -2.99 0.58
CA SER A 72 -7.98 -2.44 1.63
C SER A 72 -8.88 -1.33 1.09
N ALA A 73 -8.35 -0.41 0.30
CA ALA A 73 -9.11 0.67 -0.30
C ALA A 73 -10.16 0.16 -1.30
N ASP A 74 -9.80 -0.81 -2.14
CA ASP A 74 -10.73 -1.39 -3.12
C ASP A 74 -11.87 -2.16 -2.41
N LEU A 75 -11.55 -2.94 -1.37
CA LEU A 75 -12.53 -3.71 -0.61
C LEU A 75 -13.43 -2.84 0.25
N ALA A 76 -12.89 -1.82 0.90
CA ALA A 76 -13.68 -0.88 1.70
C ALA A 76 -14.69 -0.07 0.84
N GLN A 77 -14.37 0.13 -0.43
CA GLN A 77 -15.21 0.85 -1.39
C GLN A 77 -16.05 -0.09 -2.27
N ALA A 78 -16.04 -1.40 -2.00
CA ALA A 78 -16.84 -2.36 -2.75
C ALA A 78 -18.31 -1.93 -2.77
N SER A 79 -18.92 -2.00 -3.94
CA SER A 79 -20.29 -1.53 -4.18
C SER A 79 -21.17 -2.66 -4.71
N ASN A 80 -22.44 -2.67 -4.29
CA ASN A 80 -23.44 -3.59 -4.82
C ASN A 80 -23.90 -3.17 -6.23
N ARG A 81 -22.98 -3.16 -7.18
CA ARG A 81 -23.26 -2.84 -8.59
C ARG A 81 -22.84 -4.04 -9.46
N THR A 82 -23.78 -4.72 -10.06
CA THR A 82 -23.48 -5.72 -11.09
C THR A 82 -22.76 -5.07 -12.26
N SER A 83 -21.88 -5.80 -12.92
CA SER A 83 -21.18 -5.34 -14.12
C SER A 83 -21.52 -6.24 -15.31
N ARG A 84 -21.14 -5.80 -16.50
CA ARG A 84 -21.19 -6.64 -17.70
C ARG A 84 -19.79 -6.91 -18.21
N ASP A 85 -19.58 -8.10 -18.76
CA ASP A 85 -18.36 -8.40 -19.50
C ASP A 85 -18.42 -7.81 -20.92
N GLU A 86 -17.42 -8.11 -21.71
CA GLU A 86 -17.31 -7.65 -23.10
C GLU A 86 -18.38 -8.25 -24.02
N ALA A 87 -18.88 -9.43 -23.68
CA ALA A 87 -19.97 -10.10 -24.39
C ALA A 87 -21.36 -9.64 -23.93
N GLY A 88 -21.43 -8.75 -22.93
CA GLY A 88 -22.68 -8.25 -22.35
C GLY A 88 -23.26 -9.14 -21.24
N THR A 89 -22.58 -10.23 -20.86
CA THR A 89 -23.03 -11.13 -19.79
C THR A 89 -22.98 -10.42 -18.44
N SER A 90 -24.06 -10.56 -17.65
CA SER A 90 -24.11 -9.96 -16.32
C SER A 90 -23.19 -10.71 -15.35
N ILE A 91 -22.37 -9.94 -14.64
CA ILE A 91 -21.45 -10.44 -13.63
C ILE A 91 -21.85 -9.83 -12.28
N PRO A 92 -21.95 -10.65 -11.20
CA PRO A 92 -22.23 -10.14 -9.87
C PRO A 92 -21.27 -9.03 -9.43
N ALA A 93 -21.72 -8.22 -8.49
CA ALA A 93 -20.96 -7.07 -7.96
C ALA A 93 -19.62 -7.47 -7.37
N PHE A 94 -19.55 -8.68 -6.81
CA PHE A 94 -18.38 -9.26 -6.20
C PHE A 94 -18.35 -10.77 -6.52
N VAL A 95 -17.23 -11.22 -7.04
CA VAL A 95 -16.99 -12.65 -7.36
C VAL A 95 -15.55 -12.96 -6.96
N GLY A 96 -15.37 -14.08 -6.31
CA GLY A 96 -14.05 -14.54 -5.96
C GLY A 96 -13.97 -16.03 -5.67
N GLU A 97 -12.85 -16.61 -6.04
CA GLU A 97 -12.57 -18.02 -5.85
C GLU A 97 -11.13 -18.21 -5.41
N SER A 98 -10.90 -19.11 -4.47
CA SER A 98 -9.57 -19.48 -3.99
C SER A 98 -8.98 -20.57 -4.86
N GLY A 99 -7.70 -20.50 -5.14
CA GLY A 99 -6.97 -21.57 -5.83
C GLY A 99 -5.98 -21.08 -6.88
N SER A 100 -4.95 -21.88 -7.10
CA SER A 100 -3.99 -21.69 -8.20
C SER A 100 -4.66 -22.02 -9.54
N GLY A 101 -4.54 -21.11 -10.51
CA GLY A 101 -5.11 -21.28 -11.85
C GLY A 101 -6.47 -20.63 -12.07
N VAL A 102 -7.11 -20.10 -11.02
CA VAL A 102 -8.33 -19.30 -11.18
C VAL A 102 -7.99 -17.89 -11.64
N THR A 103 -8.48 -17.50 -12.81
CA THR A 103 -8.19 -16.18 -13.38
C THR A 103 -9.48 -15.54 -13.92
N PRO A 104 -9.86 -14.38 -13.37
CA PRO A 104 -9.34 -13.68 -12.19
C PRO A 104 -9.77 -14.35 -10.87
N MET A 105 -8.91 -14.32 -9.86
CA MET A 105 -9.21 -14.87 -8.53
C MET A 105 -10.20 -14.02 -7.72
N LEU A 106 -10.25 -12.72 -7.98
CA LEU A 106 -11.16 -11.77 -7.34
C LEU A 106 -11.57 -10.70 -8.36
N ARG A 107 -12.86 -10.39 -8.42
CA ARG A 107 -13.44 -9.32 -9.23
C ARG A 107 -14.48 -8.58 -8.41
N LEU A 108 -14.44 -7.26 -8.46
CA LEU A 108 -15.43 -6.42 -7.77
C LEU A 108 -15.64 -5.10 -8.50
N VAL A 109 -16.77 -4.47 -8.21
CA VAL A 109 -17.03 -3.08 -8.56
C VAL A 109 -16.84 -2.24 -7.30
N ARG A 110 -16.00 -1.20 -7.40
CA ARG A 110 -15.78 -0.25 -6.31
C ARG A 110 -16.31 1.13 -6.66
N ALA A 111 -16.71 1.90 -5.66
CA ALA A 111 -16.99 3.34 -5.75
C ALA A 111 -15.72 4.18 -5.54
N GLY A 112 -15.85 5.50 -5.52
CA GLY A 112 -14.78 6.42 -5.12
C GLY A 112 -13.65 6.57 -6.14
N TRP A 113 -13.89 6.29 -7.43
CA TRP A 113 -12.93 6.63 -8.48
C TRP A 113 -12.95 8.13 -8.72
N SER A 114 -11.91 8.82 -8.23
CA SER A 114 -11.80 10.27 -8.39
C SER A 114 -11.82 10.71 -9.85
N ASN A 115 -12.65 11.69 -10.14
CA ASN A 115 -12.78 12.30 -11.47
C ASN A 115 -12.18 13.71 -11.44
N ILE A 116 -10.86 13.80 -11.24
CA ILE A 116 -10.13 15.07 -11.09
C ILE A 116 -10.13 15.86 -12.39
N ASP A 117 -10.14 15.18 -13.52
CA ASP A 117 -10.11 15.72 -14.87
C ASP A 117 -11.50 16.12 -15.40
N GLY A 118 -12.57 15.90 -14.62
CA GLY A 118 -13.94 16.22 -15.00
C GLY A 118 -14.47 15.46 -16.22
N ALA A 119 -13.80 14.37 -16.62
CA ALA A 119 -14.22 13.55 -17.76
C ALA A 119 -15.60 12.93 -17.54
N ALA A 120 -16.36 12.72 -18.60
CA ALA A 120 -17.67 12.08 -18.56
C ALA A 120 -17.54 10.56 -18.30
N ARG A 121 -17.21 10.18 -17.08
CA ARG A 121 -17.04 8.79 -16.63
C ARG A 121 -17.71 8.53 -15.29
N SER A 122 -18.03 7.26 -15.04
CA SER A 122 -18.58 6.82 -13.77
C SER A 122 -17.60 7.06 -12.62
N SER A 123 -18.09 7.39 -11.44
CA SER A 123 -17.33 7.35 -10.18
C SER A 123 -17.09 5.92 -9.68
N MET A 124 -17.64 4.92 -10.36
CA MET A 124 -17.43 3.50 -10.08
C MET A 124 -16.42 2.90 -11.05
N GLN A 125 -15.64 1.94 -10.57
CA GLN A 125 -14.64 1.24 -11.34
C GLN A 125 -14.74 -0.26 -11.11
N LYS A 126 -14.71 -1.04 -12.19
CA LYS A 126 -14.52 -2.49 -12.14
C LYS A 126 -13.04 -2.79 -11.98
N VAL A 127 -12.69 -3.63 -11.03
CA VAL A 127 -11.33 -4.09 -10.77
C VAL A 127 -11.29 -5.60 -10.62
N ALA A 128 -10.16 -6.19 -11.00
CA ALA A 128 -9.91 -7.61 -10.82
C ALA A 128 -8.48 -7.82 -10.31
N TYR A 129 -8.29 -8.94 -9.63
CA TYR A 129 -7.00 -9.39 -9.13
C TYR A 129 -6.70 -10.78 -9.69
N ARG A 130 -5.44 -11.02 -10.04
CA ARG A 130 -4.96 -12.32 -10.47
C ARG A 130 -3.52 -12.54 -10.02
N VAL A 131 -3.12 -13.79 -9.97
CA VAL A 131 -1.71 -14.16 -9.88
C VAL A 131 -1.27 -14.69 -11.25
N ASP A 132 -0.22 -14.10 -11.78
CA ASP A 132 0.32 -14.46 -13.08
C ASP A 132 1.86 -14.38 -13.04
N GLY A 133 2.53 -15.46 -13.44
CA GLY A 133 4.01 -15.53 -13.40
C GLY A 133 4.60 -15.23 -12.01
N GLY A 134 3.99 -15.69 -10.92
CA GLY A 134 4.48 -15.41 -9.56
C GLY A 134 4.31 -13.95 -9.11
N THR A 135 3.44 -13.20 -9.78
CA THR A 135 3.15 -11.80 -9.48
C THR A 135 1.65 -11.61 -9.22
N LEU A 136 1.32 -11.06 -8.06
CA LEU A 136 -0.04 -10.58 -7.79
C LEU A 136 -0.24 -9.29 -8.57
N GLN A 137 -1.25 -9.26 -9.42
CA GLN A 137 -1.57 -8.17 -10.32
C GLN A 137 -2.97 -7.63 -10.05
N ARG A 138 -3.13 -6.31 -10.19
CA ARG A 138 -4.43 -5.63 -10.21
C ARG A 138 -4.73 -5.18 -11.64
N ILE A 139 -5.92 -5.48 -12.09
CA ILE A 139 -6.45 -5.11 -13.40
C ILE A 139 -7.58 -4.12 -13.17
N ALA A 140 -7.48 -2.95 -13.76
CA ALA A 140 -8.53 -1.94 -13.74
C ALA A 140 -9.25 -1.92 -15.11
N TYR A 141 -10.50 -1.49 -15.11
CA TYR A 141 -11.29 -1.32 -16.30
C TYR A 141 -11.67 0.16 -16.47
N PRO A 142 -11.64 0.72 -17.69
CA PRO A 142 -11.98 2.13 -17.92
C PRO A 142 -13.48 2.40 -17.73
N MET A 143 -14.33 1.37 -17.85
CA MET A 143 -15.77 1.43 -17.61
C MET A 143 -16.21 0.19 -16.83
N VAL A 144 -17.36 0.29 -16.17
CA VAL A 144 -17.94 -0.84 -15.39
C VAL A 144 -18.45 -1.93 -16.32
N ASP A 145 -19.08 -1.55 -17.43
CA ASP A 145 -19.76 -2.44 -18.36
C ASP A 145 -19.05 -2.47 -19.71
N GLY A 146 -18.89 -3.65 -20.31
CA GLY A 146 -18.47 -3.87 -21.69
C GLY A 146 -17.04 -3.45 -22.04
N ALA A 147 -16.23 -3.05 -21.08
CA ALA A 147 -14.89 -2.53 -21.36
C ALA A 147 -13.82 -3.63 -21.32
N GLN A 148 -12.85 -3.51 -22.23
CA GLN A 148 -11.60 -4.26 -22.18
C GLN A 148 -10.77 -3.86 -20.94
N PRO A 149 -10.02 -4.81 -20.35
CA PRO A 149 -9.14 -4.50 -19.23
C PRO A 149 -7.99 -3.58 -19.64
N LEU A 150 -7.59 -2.71 -18.74
CA LEU A 150 -6.33 -1.98 -18.85
C LEU A 150 -5.13 -2.89 -18.58
N PRO A 151 -3.91 -2.50 -18.98
CA PRO A 151 -2.72 -3.25 -18.65
C PRO A 151 -2.62 -3.55 -17.17
N PRO A 152 -2.28 -4.79 -16.77
CA PRO A 152 -2.20 -5.17 -15.37
C PRO A 152 -1.11 -4.42 -14.63
N ALA A 153 -1.42 -3.92 -13.45
CA ALA A 153 -0.44 -3.33 -12.54
C ALA A 153 0.13 -4.41 -11.61
N ALA A 154 1.45 -4.60 -11.60
CA ALA A 154 2.13 -5.48 -10.67
C ALA A 154 2.08 -4.89 -9.25
N LEU A 155 1.61 -5.66 -8.29
CA LEU A 155 1.51 -5.26 -6.89
C LEU A 155 2.59 -5.92 -6.03
N LEU A 156 2.71 -7.24 -6.11
CA LEU A 156 3.64 -8.02 -5.29
C LEU A 156 4.25 -9.15 -6.13
N THR A 157 5.56 -9.23 -6.13
CA THR A 157 6.33 -10.29 -6.80
C THR A 157 6.68 -11.43 -5.84
N LYS A 158 7.26 -12.52 -6.37
CA LYS A 158 7.67 -13.71 -5.60
C LYS A 158 6.50 -14.35 -4.85
N VAL A 159 5.33 -14.35 -5.46
CA VAL A 159 4.10 -14.95 -4.92
C VAL A 159 3.96 -16.37 -5.46
N ARG A 160 4.05 -17.35 -4.57
CA ARG A 160 3.87 -18.75 -4.90
C ARG A 160 2.40 -19.15 -4.97
N GLN A 161 1.62 -18.67 -3.98
CA GLN A 161 0.21 -18.99 -3.87
C GLN A 161 -0.56 -17.88 -3.17
N VAL A 162 -1.81 -17.67 -3.58
CA VAL A 162 -2.76 -16.80 -2.90
C VAL A 162 -4.00 -17.61 -2.56
N GLY A 163 -4.43 -17.54 -1.31
CA GLY A 163 -5.67 -18.06 -0.82
C GLY A 163 -6.63 -16.93 -0.43
N LEU A 164 -7.90 -17.09 -0.76
CA LEU A 164 -8.97 -16.18 -0.38
C LEU A 164 -10.04 -16.94 0.38
N ARG A 165 -10.54 -16.36 1.47
CA ARG A 165 -11.70 -16.88 2.20
C ARG A 165 -12.67 -15.73 2.46
N TYR A 166 -13.94 -16.01 2.35
CA TYR A 166 -15.03 -15.03 2.44
C TYR A 166 -15.87 -15.31 3.67
N ARG A 167 -16.21 -14.27 4.43
CA ARG A 167 -17.03 -14.39 5.63
C ARG A 167 -18.48 -14.02 5.32
N ILE A 168 -19.41 -14.87 5.71
CA ILE A 168 -20.86 -14.71 5.53
C ILE A 168 -21.54 -15.02 6.84
N ALA A 169 -22.18 -14.06 7.50
CA ALA A 169 -22.93 -14.28 8.73
C ALA A 169 -22.20 -15.15 9.77
N GLY A 170 -20.87 -14.94 9.88
CA GLY A 170 -20.02 -15.70 10.80
C GLY A 170 -19.38 -16.96 10.24
N ALA A 171 -19.86 -17.52 9.14
CA ALA A 171 -19.26 -18.68 8.47
C ALA A 171 -18.21 -18.27 7.45
N TRP A 172 -17.27 -19.18 7.16
CA TRP A 172 -16.22 -18.98 6.15
C TRP A 172 -16.47 -19.86 4.93
N SER A 173 -16.22 -19.32 3.73
CA SER A 173 -16.28 -20.00 2.45
C SER A 173 -15.04 -19.68 1.61
N ASP A 174 -14.58 -20.63 0.80
CA ASP A 174 -13.46 -20.43 -0.12
C ASP A 174 -13.90 -19.86 -1.47
N ARG A 175 -15.21 -19.67 -1.68
CA ARG A 175 -15.81 -19.15 -2.90
C ARG A 175 -16.88 -18.11 -2.59
N TRP A 176 -16.97 -17.11 -3.43
CA TRP A 176 -18.05 -16.13 -3.46
C TRP A 176 -18.52 -15.90 -4.88
N ASP A 177 -19.75 -16.24 -5.18
CA ASP A 177 -20.36 -16.12 -6.51
C ASP A 177 -21.53 -15.14 -6.57
N GLY A 178 -21.84 -14.49 -5.46
CA GLY A 178 -22.98 -13.57 -5.34
C GLY A 178 -24.35 -14.26 -5.31
N ALA A 179 -24.39 -15.61 -5.30
CA ALA A 179 -25.64 -16.37 -5.36
C ALA A 179 -26.34 -16.53 -4.00
N SER A 180 -25.67 -16.20 -2.90
CA SER A 180 -26.17 -16.41 -1.53
C SER A 180 -27.20 -15.37 -1.05
N GLY A 181 -27.80 -14.60 -1.97
CA GLY A 181 -28.77 -13.56 -1.64
C GLY A 181 -28.15 -12.28 -1.06
N ARG A 182 -26.83 -12.28 -0.82
CA ARG A 182 -26.03 -11.13 -0.41
C ARG A 182 -25.08 -10.72 -1.53
N PRO A 183 -25.05 -9.47 -1.93
CA PRO A 183 -24.19 -9.02 -3.04
C PRO A 183 -22.71 -8.95 -2.65
N LEU A 184 -22.40 -8.73 -1.37
CA LEU A 184 -21.05 -8.58 -0.83
C LEU A 184 -20.87 -9.46 0.42
N PRO A 185 -19.66 -10.03 0.63
CA PRO A 185 -19.32 -10.70 1.89
C PRO A 185 -19.06 -9.67 3.01
N ASP A 186 -19.11 -10.11 4.27
CA ASP A 186 -18.84 -9.26 5.42
C ASP A 186 -17.35 -8.92 5.53
N ALA A 187 -16.49 -9.89 5.22
CA ALA A 187 -15.04 -9.76 5.25
C ALA A 187 -14.39 -10.74 4.27
N ILE A 188 -13.17 -10.45 3.91
CA ILE A 188 -12.30 -11.34 3.15
C ILE A 188 -10.99 -11.57 3.92
N GLU A 189 -10.53 -12.79 3.95
CA GLU A 189 -9.22 -13.17 4.44
C GLU A 189 -8.32 -13.49 3.25
N LEU A 190 -7.20 -12.80 3.15
CA LEU A 190 -6.16 -13.02 2.17
C LEU A 190 -4.99 -13.73 2.83
N THR A 191 -4.55 -14.83 2.25
CA THR A 191 -3.31 -15.51 2.60
C THR A 191 -2.39 -15.48 1.39
N VAL A 192 -1.18 -14.97 1.56
CA VAL A 192 -0.15 -14.94 0.52
C VAL A 192 1.02 -15.78 0.97
N GLN A 193 1.36 -16.81 0.21
CA GLN A 193 2.57 -17.60 0.38
C GLN A 193 3.60 -17.14 -0.65
N ARG A 194 4.82 -16.89 -0.21
CA ARG A 194 5.94 -16.44 -1.05
C ARG A 194 6.88 -17.58 -1.39
N ASP A 195 7.75 -17.35 -2.38
CA ASP A 195 8.76 -18.34 -2.84
C ASP A 195 9.78 -18.66 -1.75
N ASP A 196 10.08 -17.74 -0.85
CA ASP A 196 10.98 -17.92 0.30
C ASP A 196 10.35 -18.69 1.48
N GLY A 197 9.08 -19.13 1.33
CA GLY A 197 8.32 -19.83 2.35
C GLY A 197 7.63 -18.92 3.36
N THR A 198 7.85 -17.61 3.32
CA THR A 198 7.11 -16.67 4.18
C THR A 198 5.64 -16.64 3.83
N GLN A 199 4.79 -16.53 4.85
CA GLN A 199 3.35 -16.45 4.70
C GLN A 199 2.83 -15.20 5.40
N PHE A 200 1.99 -14.44 4.67
CA PHE A 200 1.25 -13.31 5.22
C PHE A 200 -0.22 -13.63 5.22
N ARG A 201 -0.91 -13.24 6.28
CA ARG A 201 -2.34 -13.40 6.43
C ARG A 201 -2.93 -12.08 6.89
N GLN A 202 -3.91 -11.58 6.14
CA GLN A 202 -4.57 -10.32 6.43
C GLN A 202 -6.07 -10.44 6.22
N MET A 203 -6.84 -9.88 7.16
CA MET A 203 -8.29 -9.78 7.04
C MET A 203 -8.66 -8.33 6.67
N PHE A 204 -9.60 -8.22 5.73
CA PHE A 204 -10.17 -6.95 5.29
C PHE A 204 -11.67 -6.97 5.54
N LEU A 205 -12.19 -5.89 6.08
CA LEU A 205 -13.62 -5.65 6.09
C LEU A 205 -14.05 -5.13 4.72
N ILE A 206 -15.19 -5.61 4.25
CA ILE A 206 -15.79 -5.11 3.02
C ILE A 206 -16.80 -4.05 3.38
N GLY A 207 -16.87 -2.98 2.59
CA GLY A 207 -17.81 -1.90 2.82
C GLY A 207 -19.21 -2.47 3.07
N THR A 208 -19.75 -2.20 4.24
CA THR A 208 -21.06 -2.69 4.61
C THR A 208 -22.07 -2.13 3.62
N SER A 209 -22.64 -2.98 2.76
CA SER A 209 -23.90 -2.66 2.15
C SER A 209 -24.91 -2.58 3.30
N TYR A 210 -25.08 -1.39 3.85
CA TYR A 210 -26.24 -1.12 4.69
C TYR A 210 -27.46 -1.33 3.79
N VAL A 211 -28.08 -2.48 3.93
CA VAL A 211 -29.44 -2.71 3.44
C VAL A 211 -30.32 -2.11 4.54
N PRO A 212 -30.99 -0.98 4.29
CA PRO A 212 -32.00 -0.51 5.23
C PRO A 212 -32.96 -1.67 5.49
N ALA A 213 -33.23 -1.97 6.74
CA ALA A 213 -34.29 -2.91 7.05
C ALA A 213 -35.54 -2.48 6.24
N PRO A 214 -36.26 -3.41 5.58
CA PRO A 214 -37.49 -3.04 4.93
C PRO A 214 -38.30 -2.27 5.97
N SER A 215 -38.62 -1.03 5.68
CA SER A 215 -39.55 -0.26 6.48
C SER A 215 -40.86 -1.02 6.39
N ASP A 216 -41.17 -1.77 7.44
CA ASP A 216 -42.49 -2.35 7.60
C ASP A 216 -43.47 -1.17 7.42
N GLY A 217 -44.17 -1.17 6.31
CA GLY A 217 -45.07 -0.08 5.87
C GLY A 217 -46.32 0.13 6.74
N THR A 218 -46.19 0.01 8.06
CA THR A 218 -47.17 0.32 9.08
C THR A 218 -46.77 1.57 9.88
N GLY A 219 -46.16 2.55 9.17
CA GLY A 219 -46.10 3.92 9.65
C GLY A 219 -47.39 4.63 9.33
N THR A 220 -48.37 4.54 10.23
CA THR A 220 -49.55 5.41 10.27
C THR A 220 -49.01 6.84 10.07
N ALA A 221 -49.30 7.42 8.89
CA ALA A 221 -49.00 8.82 8.65
C ALA A 221 -49.81 9.65 9.66
N THR A 222 -49.19 10.03 10.76
CA THR A 222 -49.74 11.05 11.65
C THR A 222 -49.72 12.36 10.88
N THR A 223 -50.84 12.68 10.24
CA THR A 223 -51.05 13.99 9.65
C THR A 223 -50.88 15.03 10.74
N PRO A 224 -50.00 16.03 10.57
CA PRO A 224 -49.94 17.13 11.54
C PRO A 224 -51.28 17.83 11.60
N PRO A 225 -51.75 18.24 12.81
CA PRO A 225 -53.02 18.96 12.92
C PRO A 225 -52.94 20.24 12.09
N ALA A 226 -53.97 20.45 11.25
CA ALA A 226 -54.09 21.65 10.43
C ALA A 226 -54.02 22.89 11.31
N ALA A 227 -53.13 23.83 10.98
CA ALA A 227 -53.05 25.12 11.61
C ALA A 227 -54.36 25.89 11.36
N THR A 228 -55.04 26.28 12.43
CA THR A 228 -56.21 27.13 12.42
C THR A 228 -55.81 28.51 11.87
N PRO A 229 -56.48 29.04 10.83
CA PRO A 229 -56.19 30.38 10.36
C PRO A 229 -56.64 31.43 11.38
N PRO A 230 -55.88 32.53 11.56
CA PRO A 230 -56.26 33.61 12.49
C PRO A 230 -57.56 34.26 12.04
N GLY A 231 -58.48 34.51 13.03
CA GLY A 231 -59.81 34.97 12.84
C GLY A 231 -59.90 36.31 12.09
N GLN A 232 -60.84 36.35 11.13
CA GLN A 232 -61.30 37.61 10.50
C GLN A 232 -62.10 38.40 11.56
N GLU A 233 -61.58 39.58 11.89
CA GLU A 233 -62.33 40.59 12.63
C GLU A 233 -63.46 41.13 11.74
N THR A 234 -64.69 41.00 12.18
CA THR A 234 -65.88 41.59 11.59
C THR A 234 -65.97 43.07 11.98
N PRO A 235 -66.09 44.01 11.02
CA PRO A 235 -66.28 45.41 11.37
C PRO A 235 -67.70 45.62 11.94
N GLY A 236 -67.76 46.19 13.17
CA GLY A 236 -69.03 46.57 13.84
C GLY A 236 -69.80 47.59 13.09
N ALA A 237 -71.13 47.37 12.98
CA ALA A 237 -72.14 48.36 12.53
C ALA A 237 -72.40 49.33 13.63
N ARG A 238 -72.30 50.62 13.33
CA ARG A 238 -72.82 51.72 14.13
C ARG A 238 -74.33 51.95 13.83
N THR A 239 -75.13 52.05 14.83
CA THR A 239 -76.22 53.01 14.97
C THR A 239 -76.34 53.35 16.44
#